data_35eb4f9ef1d6058b3bcbba5e8c9d2f68
#
_entry.id   35eb4f9ef1d6058b3bcbba5e8c9d2f68
#
_cell.length_a   1.000
_cell.length_b   1.000
_cell.length_c   1.000
_cell.angle_alpha   90.00
_cell.angle_beta   90.00
_cell.angle_gamma   90.00
#
_symmetry.space_group_name_H-M   'P 1'
#
loop_
_entity.id
_entity.type
_entity.pdbx_description
1 polymer ?
#
loop_
_entity_poly.entity_id
_entity_poly.type
_entity_poly.pdbx_seq_one_letter_code
_entity_poly.pdbx_strand_id
1 'polypeptide(L)'
;MSTPQETQNQPEVDANVSEAGDGDSAFDAERFRSRAESTASITSSILEYRTIRGRTYQTSKTTEYWYRILDVGTGTGIWAIDIADKFPGAEVIGTDISPTQPSWVPPNLVFHIDDAQLDWTFEPESFDFIHVRYMQGAIDDWPKFYSQIFKFLKPGGWFQHMEPDIELRCDNPDVKVDDKHIFKRWAQLFYDAGDKLGRTFKFADGSMDKWASDSGFPQVTHKKFSIPYGGWSKDDNLKALGNYTGYYLDLSLDGFAVYPIGQVLGWTLEEVQVLVAQMRSAVHDPKNLTAGDMHLVYGQKPKST
;
A
#
# COMPACT_ATOMS: atom_id res chain seq x y z
N MET A 1 -2.88 -61.84 -39.32
CA MET A 1 -1.72 -60.94 -39.25
C MET A 1 -1.94 -60.01 -38.08
N SER A 2 -1.30 -60.31 -36.98
CA SER A 2 -1.53 -59.75 -35.66
C SER A 2 -0.66 -58.53 -35.44
N THR A 3 -1.23 -57.45 -34.99
CA THR A 3 -0.54 -56.26 -34.51
C THR A 3 -0.09 -56.42 -33.05
N PRO A 4 1.13 -55.98 -32.67
CA PRO A 4 1.60 -56.07 -31.29
C PRO A 4 1.08 -54.86 -30.47
N GLN A 5 0.68 -55.16 -29.24
CA GLN A 5 0.38 -54.19 -28.14
C GLN A 5 1.72 -53.64 -27.61
N GLU A 6 1.81 -52.29 -27.51
CA GLU A 6 2.83 -51.64 -26.73
C GLU A 6 2.36 -51.47 -25.28
N THR A 7 3.12 -52.08 -24.38
CA THR A 7 3.04 -51.97 -22.94
C THR A 7 3.71 -50.64 -22.49
N GLN A 8 2.97 -49.72 -21.91
CA GLN A 8 3.50 -48.54 -21.21
C GLN A 8 4.04 -48.96 -19.84
N ASN A 9 5.36 -48.77 -19.68
CA ASN A 9 6.04 -48.83 -18.38
C ASN A 9 5.84 -47.48 -17.66
N GLN A 10 5.20 -47.50 -16.51
CA GLN A 10 5.27 -46.39 -15.53
C GLN A 10 6.52 -46.61 -14.67
N PRO A 11 7.27 -45.54 -14.33
CA PRO A 11 8.34 -45.65 -13.35
C PRO A 11 7.79 -45.63 -11.93
N GLU A 12 8.19 -46.62 -11.15
CA GLU A 12 8.03 -46.68 -9.70
C GLU A 12 8.77 -45.54 -9.03
N VAL A 13 8.09 -44.80 -8.15
CA VAL A 13 8.69 -43.75 -7.32
C VAL A 13 9.11 -44.41 -6.00
N ASP A 14 10.42 -44.40 -5.76
CA ASP A 14 11.05 -44.86 -4.54
C ASP A 14 10.65 -44.01 -3.33
N ALA A 15 9.98 -44.59 -2.36
CA ALA A 15 9.63 -44.00 -1.09
C ALA A 15 10.79 -44.17 -0.10
N ASN A 16 11.74 -43.25 -0.07
CA ASN A 16 12.63 -43.04 1.08
C ASN A 16 13.32 -41.67 0.95
N VAL A 17 12.66 -40.62 1.47
CA VAL A 17 13.32 -39.38 1.82
C VAL A 17 13.17 -39.20 3.33
N SER A 18 14.30 -39.32 4.01
CA SER A 18 14.49 -39.09 5.43
C SER A 18 14.01 -37.69 5.84
N GLU A 19 13.21 -37.64 6.90
CA GLU A 19 12.86 -36.44 7.64
C GLU A 19 14.12 -35.73 8.14
N ALA A 20 14.45 -34.57 7.52
CA ALA A 20 15.30 -33.58 8.13
C ALA A 20 14.37 -32.63 8.88
N GLY A 21 14.50 -32.61 10.20
CA GLY A 21 13.71 -31.76 11.08
C GLY A 21 14.04 -30.31 10.86
N ASP A 22 13.07 -29.55 10.33
CA ASP A 22 13.02 -28.10 10.41
C ASP A 22 12.29 -27.71 11.70
N GLY A 23 13.09 -27.46 12.73
CA GLY A 23 12.63 -26.69 13.88
C GLY A 23 12.58 -25.24 13.51
N ASP A 24 11.45 -24.76 13.02
CA ASP A 24 11.09 -23.35 13.17
C ASP A 24 9.61 -23.10 12.96
N SER A 25 9.13 -22.17 13.77
CA SER A 25 7.80 -21.56 13.90
C SER A 25 6.82 -22.35 14.75
N ALA A 26 6.98 -22.17 16.06
CA ALA A 26 5.86 -22.18 16.98
C ALA A 26 4.89 -21.04 16.60
N PHE A 27 4.16 -21.23 15.50
CA PHE A 27 2.96 -20.48 15.21
C PHE A 27 1.92 -21.00 16.21
N ASP A 28 1.60 -20.16 17.19
CA ASP A 28 0.75 -20.50 18.32
C ASP A 28 -0.67 -20.87 17.85
N ALA A 29 -0.86 -22.13 17.47
CA ALA A 29 -2.12 -22.67 17.01
C ALA A 29 -3.26 -22.59 18.06
N GLU A 30 -2.91 -22.44 19.34
CA GLU A 30 -3.91 -22.26 20.41
C GLU A 30 -4.48 -20.84 20.39
N ARG A 31 -3.69 -19.83 20.03
CA ARG A 31 -4.15 -18.45 19.87
C ARG A 31 -5.09 -18.27 18.67
N PHE A 32 -4.97 -19.14 17.66
CA PHE A 32 -5.87 -19.18 16.51
C PHE A 32 -7.17 -19.93 16.83
N ARG A 33 -7.11 -20.99 17.66
CA ARG A 33 -8.31 -21.74 18.07
C ARG A 33 -9.25 -20.90 18.94
N SER A 34 -8.73 -20.09 19.84
CA SER A 34 -9.58 -19.22 20.68
C SER A 34 -10.27 -18.09 19.88
N ARG A 35 -9.72 -17.69 18.73
CA ARG A 35 -10.37 -16.75 17.79
C ARG A 35 -11.41 -17.45 16.89
N ALA A 36 -11.19 -18.71 16.52
CA ALA A 36 -12.13 -19.46 15.69
C ALA A 36 -13.44 -19.82 16.42
N GLU A 37 -13.41 -19.97 17.74
CA GLU A 37 -14.62 -20.24 18.53
C GLU A 37 -15.55 -19.03 18.68
N SER A 38 -15.04 -17.79 18.55
CA SER A 38 -15.87 -16.58 18.56
C SER A 38 -16.62 -16.34 17.24
N THR A 39 -16.25 -17.01 16.15
CA THR A 39 -16.90 -16.91 14.84
C THR A 39 -17.93 -18.01 14.56
N ALA A 40 -18.08 -19.00 15.46
CA ALA A 40 -18.94 -20.18 15.26
C ALA A 40 -20.45 -19.92 15.43
N SER A 41 -20.88 -18.69 15.69
CA SER A 41 -22.30 -18.33 15.82
C SER A 41 -22.71 -17.18 14.92
N ILE A 42 -22.37 -17.25 13.65
CA ILE A 42 -22.98 -16.38 12.64
C ILE A 42 -24.34 -16.99 12.29
N THR A 43 -25.38 -16.55 13.00
CA THR A 43 -26.76 -16.93 12.68
C THR A 43 -27.22 -16.25 11.40
N SER A 44 -28.18 -16.86 10.67
CA SER A 44 -28.78 -16.34 9.43
C SER A 44 -29.26 -14.87 9.52
N SER A 45 -29.51 -14.36 10.72
CA SER A 45 -29.89 -12.96 10.98
C SER A 45 -28.79 -11.94 10.69
N ILE A 46 -27.53 -12.35 10.57
CA ILE A 46 -26.41 -11.46 10.21
C ILE A 46 -26.35 -11.22 8.69
N LEU A 47 -26.98 -12.11 7.91
CA LEU A 47 -27.12 -11.96 6.46
C LEU A 47 -28.33 -11.10 6.02
N GLU A 48 -29.16 -10.66 6.97
CA GLU A 48 -30.28 -9.75 6.69
C GLU A 48 -29.77 -8.31 6.66
N TYR A 49 -29.79 -7.69 5.49
CA TYR A 49 -29.46 -6.29 5.30
C TYR A 49 -30.71 -5.42 5.28
N ARG A 50 -30.70 -4.29 5.97
CA ARG A 50 -31.74 -3.26 5.87
C ARG A 50 -31.35 -2.22 4.80
N THR A 51 -32.27 -1.85 3.94
CA THR A 51 -32.07 -0.77 2.98
C THR A 51 -32.66 0.54 3.50
N ILE A 52 -31.81 1.56 3.68
CA ILE A 52 -32.24 2.90 4.09
C ILE A 52 -31.83 3.88 3.00
N ARG A 53 -32.78 4.57 2.39
CA ARG A 53 -32.57 5.53 1.30
C ARG A 53 -31.71 4.97 0.13
N GLY A 54 -31.97 3.69 -0.25
CA GLY A 54 -31.26 3.03 -1.33
C GLY A 54 -29.91 2.43 -0.96
N ARG A 55 -29.48 2.51 0.29
CA ARG A 55 -28.23 1.91 0.80
C ARG A 55 -28.52 0.71 1.68
N THR A 56 -27.70 -0.32 1.56
CA THR A 56 -27.82 -1.55 2.35
C THR A 56 -26.98 -1.44 3.62
N TYR A 57 -27.61 -1.66 4.78
CA TYR A 57 -26.98 -1.64 6.09
C TYR A 57 -27.17 -3.00 6.76
N GLN A 58 -26.24 -3.36 7.63
CA GLN A 58 -26.39 -4.55 8.45
C GLN A 58 -27.60 -4.41 9.39
N THR A 59 -28.33 -5.50 9.61
CA THR A 59 -29.56 -5.51 10.43
C THR A 59 -29.28 -5.64 11.92
N SER A 60 -28.03 -5.68 12.36
CA SER A 60 -27.72 -5.71 13.79
C SER A 60 -28.36 -4.49 14.47
N LYS A 61 -29.27 -4.74 15.39
CA LYS A 61 -29.94 -3.69 16.18
C LYS A 61 -28.99 -2.93 17.12
N THR A 62 -27.74 -3.36 17.20
CA THR A 62 -26.74 -2.85 18.15
C THR A 62 -25.54 -2.20 17.47
N THR A 63 -25.44 -2.24 16.13
CA THR A 63 -24.27 -1.71 15.43
C THR A 63 -24.73 -0.71 14.36
N GLU A 64 -24.89 0.54 14.73
CA GLU A 64 -24.87 1.63 13.76
C GLU A 64 -23.42 1.96 13.46
N TYR A 65 -23.09 2.13 12.17
CA TYR A 65 -21.76 2.63 11.81
C TYR A 65 -21.66 4.11 12.20
N TRP A 66 -20.80 4.40 13.17
CA TRP A 66 -20.58 5.74 13.70
C TRP A 66 -19.64 6.56 12.85
N TYR A 67 -18.74 5.88 12.14
CA TYR A 67 -17.72 6.50 11.32
C TYR A 67 -17.73 5.92 9.91
N ARG A 68 -17.41 6.76 8.94
CA ARG A 68 -17.26 6.38 7.56
C ARG A 68 -15.85 6.70 7.09
N ILE A 69 -15.13 5.68 6.63
CA ILE A 69 -13.72 5.74 6.28
C ILE A 69 -13.56 5.44 4.80
N LEU A 70 -12.77 6.24 4.08
CA LEU A 70 -12.40 6.02 2.69
C LEU A 70 -10.90 5.74 2.61
N ASP A 71 -10.53 4.65 1.93
CA ASP A 71 -9.16 4.30 1.55
C ASP A 71 -9.02 4.44 0.04
N VAL A 72 -8.37 5.52 -0.40
CA VAL A 72 -8.20 5.86 -1.82
C VAL A 72 -6.93 5.25 -2.36
N GLY A 73 -7.04 4.48 -3.46
CA GLY A 73 -5.92 3.68 -3.96
C GLY A 73 -5.63 2.51 -3.03
N THR A 74 -6.68 1.78 -2.64
CA THR A 74 -6.59 0.72 -1.62
C THR A 74 -5.67 -0.45 -2.01
N GLY A 75 -5.34 -0.62 -3.30
CA GLY A 75 -4.51 -1.71 -3.82
C GLY A 75 -5.14 -3.07 -3.52
N THR A 76 -4.42 -3.93 -2.82
CA THR A 76 -4.93 -5.24 -2.37
C THR A 76 -5.95 -5.15 -1.23
N GLY A 77 -6.21 -3.97 -0.70
CA GLY A 77 -7.18 -3.75 0.37
C GLY A 77 -6.69 -4.06 1.77
N ILE A 78 -5.40 -4.38 1.96
CA ILE A 78 -4.88 -4.83 3.26
C ILE A 78 -5.10 -3.80 4.37
N TRP A 79 -4.89 -2.51 4.08
CA TRP A 79 -5.11 -1.46 5.08
C TRP A 79 -6.60 -1.32 5.43
N ALA A 80 -7.46 -1.34 4.41
CA ALA A 80 -8.91 -1.24 4.60
C ALA A 80 -9.45 -2.43 5.39
N ILE A 81 -8.94 -3.66 5.15
CA ILE A 81 -9.29 -4.87 5.90
C ILE A 81 -8.87 -4.72 7.37
N ASP A 82 -7.62 -4.33 7.64
CA ASP A 82 -7.10 -4.16 8.99
C ASP A 82 -7.90 -3.10 9.79
N ILE A 83 -8.28 -2.01 9.12
CA ILE A 83 -9.09 -0.95 9.75
C ILE A 83 -10.51 -1.42 10.01
N ALA A 84 -11.13 -2.14 9.07
CA ALA A 84 -12.47 -2.67 9.24
C ALA A 84 -12.55 -3.67 10.40
N ASP A 85 -11.57 -4.57 10.52
CA ASP A 85 -11.45 -5.51 11.63
C ASP A 85 -11.23 -4.81 12.96
N LYS A 86 -10.38 -3.78 12.97
CA LYS A 86 -10.05 -3.02 14.18
C LYS A 86 -11.19 -2.14 14.67
N PHE A 87 -12.01 -1.63 13.74
CA PHE A 87 -13.11 -0.70 14.02
C PHE A 87 -14.44 -1.24 13.47
N PRO A 88 -15.04 -2.25 14.09
CA PRO A 88 -16.26 -2.87 13.58
C PRO A 88 -17.48 -1.92 13.57
N GLY A 89 -17.41 -0.79 14.28
CA GLY A 89 -18.42 0.28 14.24
C GLY A 89 -18.20 1.31 13.11
N ALA A 90 -17.23 1.12 12.24
CA ALA A 90 -16.99 1.98 11.08
C ALA A 90 -17.44 1.30 9.78
N GLU A 91 -18.04 2.07 8.85
CA GLU A 91 -18.17 1.68 7.44
C GLU A 91 -16.86 2.02 6.74
N VAL A 92 -16.18 1.05 6.16
CA VAL A 92 -14.94 1.24 5.41
C VAL A 92 -15.20 1.04 3.93
N ILE A 93 -14.75 1.96 3.10
CA ILE A 93 -14.81 1.88 1.65
C ILE A 93 -13.40 1.98 1.11
N GLY A 94 -12.95 0.99 0.35
CA GLY A 94 -11.71 1.05 -0.40
C GLY A 94 -11.99 1.26 -1.88
N THR A 95 -11.28 2.20 -2.51
CA THR A 95 -11.38 2.42 -3.97
C THR A 95 -10.05 2.16 -4.65
N ASP A 96 -10.08 1.54 -5.81
CA ASP A 96 -8.92 1.33 -6.67
C ASP A 96 -9.35 1.17 -8.12
N ILE A 97 -8.47 1.51 -9.07
CA ILE A 97 -8.72 1.30 -10.50
C ILE A 97 -8.60 -0.19 -10.90
N SER A 98 -7.92 -0.99 -10.07
CA SER A 98 -7.63 -2.41 -10.33
C SER A 98 -8.41 -3.33 -9.39
N PRO A 99 -9.07 -4.40 -9.88
CA PRO A 99 -9.84 -5.34 -9.07
C PRO A 99 -8.93 -6.40 -8.43
N THR A 100 -7.97 -5.98 -7.60
CA THR A 100 -6.98 -6.87 -6.96
C THR A 100 -7.36 -7.28 -5.54
N GLN A 101 -8.52 -6.82 -5.05
CA GLN A 101 -8.98 -7.04 -3.69
C GLN A 101 -9.54 -8.47 -3.51
N PRO A 102 -9.43 -9.06 -2.31
CA PRO A 102 -9.98 -10.38 -2.03
C PRO A 102 -11.52 -10.35 -2.03
N SER A 103 -12.14 -11.47 -2.39
CA SER A 103 -13.60 -11.61 -2.39
C SER A 103 -14.19 -11.81 -0.99
N TRP A 104 -13.38 -12.20 -0.01
CA TRP A 104 -13.80 -12.37 1.37
C TRP A 104 -13.22 -11.26 2.24
N VAL A 105 -14.10 -10.45 2.82
CA VAL A 105 -13.74 -9.22 3.55
C VAL A 105 -14.61 -9.06 4.80
N PRO A 106 -14.20 -8.24 5.78
CA PRO A 106 -15.04 -7.90 6.92
C PRO A 106 -16.42 -7.35 6.49
N PRO A 107 -17.49 -7.61 7.24
CA PRO A 107 -18.87 -7.23 6.85
C PRO A 107 -19.11 -5.72 6.77
N ASN A 108 -18.23 -4.92 7.36
CA ASN A 108 -18.26 -3.46 7.35
C ASN A 108 -17.31 -2.84 6.31
N LEU A 109 -16.77 -3.65 5.38
CA LEU A 109 -15.89 -3.20 4.29
C LEU A 109 -16.51 -3.49 2.93
N VAL A 110 -16.41 -2.52 2.02
CA VAL A 110 -16.78 -2.65 0.61
C VAL A 110 -15.68 -2.10 -0.27
N PHE A 111 -15.36 -2.79 -1.36
CA PHE A 111 -14.46 -2.29 -2.39
C PHE A 111 -15.23 -1.81 -3.61
N HIS A 112 -14.82 -0.66 -4.15
CA HIS A 112 -15.32 -0.11 -5.40
C HIS A 112 -14.19 0.03 -6.40
N ILE A 113 -14.45 -0.33 -7.66
CA ILE A 113 -13.54 -0.03 -8.77
C ILE A 113 -13.83 1.40 -9.20
N ASP A 114 -12.88 2.30 -8.98
CA ASP A 114 -13.05 3.72 -9.27
C ASP A 114 -11.69 4.37 -9.58
N ASP A 115 -11.67 5.37 -10.45
CA ASP A 115 -10.49 6.16 -10.76
C ASP A 115 -10.48 7.42 -9.88
N ALA A 116 -9.53 7.47 -8.97
CA ALA A 116 -9.38 8.57 -8.02
C ALA A 116 -9.13 9.95 -8.68
N GLN A 117 -8.72 9.99 -9.95
CA GLN A 117 -8.50 11.24 -10.71
C GLN A 117 -9.80 11.84 -11.26
N LEU A 118 -10.84 11.01 -11.41
CA LEU A 118 -12.16 11.48 -11.85
C LEU A 118 -12.90 12.16 -10.71
N ASP A 119 -14.03 12.76 -11.02
CA ASP A 119 -14.87 13.37 -9.99
C ASP A 119 -15.53 12.26 -9.16
N TRP A 120 -15.30 12.30 -7.85
CA TRP A 120 -15.85 11.29 -6.94
C TRP A 120 -17.37 11.40 -6.85
N THR A 121 -18.02 10.25 -6.89
CA THR A 121 -19.49 10.13 -6.95
C THR A 121 -20.15 9.98 -5.58
N PHE A 122 -19.38 10.11 -4.51
CA PHE A 122 -19.91 10.08 -3.15
C PHE A 122 -20.74 11.32 -2.82
N GLU A 123 -21.56 11.25 -1.77
CA GLU A 123 -22.20 12.43 -1.23
C GLU A 123 -21.15 13.34 -0.56
N PRO A 124 -21.17 14.66 -0.83
CA PRO A 124 -20.29 15.59 -0.13
C PRO A 124 -20.44 15.46 1.39
N GLU A 125 -19.36 15.74 2.11
CA GLU A 125 -19.34 15.71 3.59
C GLU A 125 -19.81 14.37 4.18
N SER A 126 -19.43 13.26 3.57
CA SER A 126 -19.89 11.93 3.98
C SER A 126 -18.85 11.10 4.73
N PHE A 127 -17.57 11.49 4.72
CA PHE A 127 -16.50 10.72 5.36
C PHE A 127 -15.99 11.41 6.62
N ASP A 128 -15.73 10.61 7.65
CA ASP A 128 -15.08 11.05 8.89
C ASP A 128 -13.56 10.99 8.75
N PHE A 129 -13.05 10.06 7.91
CA PHE A 129 -11.64 9.90 7.67
C PHE A 129 -11.39 9.47 6.21
N ILE A 130 -10.38 10.10 5.57
CA ILE A 130 -9.90 9.73 4.24
C ILE A 130 -8.42 9.40 4.31
N HIS A 131 -8.07 8.18 3.94
CA HIS A 131 -6.71 7.67 3.87
C HIS A 131 -6.23 7.61 2.42
N VAL A 132 -4.98 8.03 2.21
CA VAL A 132 -4.29 7.98 0.90
C VAL A 132 -2.87 7.50 1.13
N ARG A 133 -2.39 6.56 0.32
CA ARG A 133 -1.01 6.07 0.42
C ARG A 133 -0.50 5.51 -0.91
N TYR A 134 0.77 5.80 -1.22
CA TYR A 134 1.47 5.28 -2.40
C TYR A 134 0.78 5.61 -3.73
N MET A 135 0.33 6.87 -3.87
CA MET A 135 -0.31 7.38 -5.08
C MET A 135 0.65 8.18 -5.98
N GLN A 136 1.93 8.26 -5.63
CA GLN A 136 2.94 8.94 -6.45
C GLN A 136 3.00 8.34 -7.86
N GLY A 137 3.10 9.21 -8.87
CA GLY A 137 3.07 8.80 -10.26
C GLY A 137 1.70 8.33 -10.78
N ALA A 138 0.66 8.29 -9.93
CA ALA A 138 -0.70 7.92 -10.31
C ALA A 138 -1.60 9.12 -10.58
N ILE A 139 -1.42 10.21 -9.87
CA ILE A 139 -2.26 11.42 -9.92
C ILE A 139 -1.60 12.50 -10.77
N ASP A 140 -2.33 13.10 -11.71
CA ASP A 140 -1.89 14.20 -12.55
C ASP A 140 -2.25 15.57 -11.98
N ASP A 141 -3.40 15.70 -11.32
CA ASP A 141 -3.89 16.96 -10.71
C ASP A 141 -4.05 16.81 -9.18
N TRP A 142 -2.96 16.94 -8.45
CA TRP A 142 -2.95 16.89 -6.99
C TRP A 142 -3.79 18.01 -6.34
N PRO A 143 -3.79 19.26 -6.79
CA PRO A 143 -4.71 20.30 -6.30
C PRO A 143 -6.19 19.87 -6.39
N LYS A 144 -6.63 19.32 -7.54
CA LYS A 144 -7.99 18.78 -7.71
C LYS A 144 -8.23 17.62 -6.74
N PHE A 145 -7.28 16.70 -6.62
CA PHE A 145 -7.38 15.54 -5.73
C PHE A 145 -7.57 15.96 -4.27
N TYR A 146 -6.77 16.89 -3.76
CA TYR A 146 -6.92 17.40 -2.40
C TYR A 146 -8.21 18.19 -2.20
N SER A 147 -8.69 18.91 -3.23
CA SER A 147 -10.00 19.58 -3.21
C SER A 147 -11.14 18.56 -3.07
N GLN A 148 -11.03 17.38 -3.69
CA GLN A 148 -11.99 16.29 -3.51
C GLN A 148 -11.91 15.73 -2.08
N ILE A 149 -10.73 15.48 -1.53
CA ILE A 149 -10.58 15.07 -0.13
C ILE A 149 -11.31 16.04 0.78
N PHE A 150 -11.08 17.35 0.62
CA PHE A 150 -11.73 18.39 1.44
C PHE A 150 -13.24 18.40 1.26
N LYS A 151 -13.73 18.29 0.03
CA LYS A 151 -15.17 18.29 -0.31
C LYS A 151 -15.91 17.14 0.36
N PHE A 152 -15.33 15.94 0.34
CA PHE A 152 -16.01 14.73 0.79
C PHE A 152 -15.82 14.43 2.28
N LEU A 153 -14.90 15.10 2.97
CA LEU A 153 -14.80 15.06 4.43
C LEU A 153 -15.95 15.81 5.08
N LYS A 154 -16.52 15.23 6.14
CA LYS A 154 -17.40 15.91 7.06
C LYS A 154 -16.69 17.08 7.73
N PRO A 155 -17.43 18.13 8.18
CA PRO A 155 -16.87 19.11 9.11
C PRO A 155 -16.32 18.39 10.35
N GLY A 156 -15.05 18.66 10.70
CA GLY A 156 -14.35 17.97 11.79
C GLY A 156 -13.73 16.62 11.39
N GLY A 157 -13.93 16.16 10.14
CA GLY A 157 -13.27 14.96 9.60
C GLY A 157 -11.77 15.17 9.33
N TRP A 158 -11.03 14.07 9.24
CA TRP A 158 -9.59 14.08 9.07
C TRP A 158 -9.17 13.42 7.76
N PHE A 159 -8.10 13.93 7.15
CA PHE A 159 -7.38 13.18 6.12
C PHE A 159 -5.97 12.82 6.58
N GLN A 160 -5.44 11.78 5.95
CA GLN A 160 -4.05 11.35 6.05
C GLN A 160 -3.53 10.94 4.68
N HIS A 161 -2.37 11.47 4.29
CA HIS A 161 -1.68 11.10 3.06
C HIS A 161 -0.24 10.73 3.36
N MET A 162 0.20 9.56 2.86
CA MET A 162 1.55 9.01 3.09
C MET A 162 2.22 8.67 1.76
N GLU A 163 3.41 9.24 1.53
CA GLU A 163 4.23 8.92 0.35
C GLU A 163 5.69 8.70 0.73
N PRO A 164 6.38 7.71 0.15
CA PRO A 164 7.81 7.56 0.31
C PRO A 164 8.56 8.52 -0.60
N ASP A 165 9.76 8.89 -0.20
CA ASP A 165 10.72 9.45 -1.14
C ASP A 165 11.19 8.37 -2.13
N ILE A 166 11.23 8.74 -3.42
CA ILE A 166 11.86 7.91 -4.44
C ILE A 166 13.38 7.87 -4.26
N GLU A 167 13.96 8.95 -3.74
CA GLU A 167 15.37 9.03 -3.48
C GLU A 167 15.73 8.31 -2.19
N LEU A 168 16.45 7.20 -2.30
CA LEU A 168 17.06 6.57 -1.15
C LEU A 168 18.31 7.32 -0.72
N ARG A 169 18.66 7.21 0.54
CA ARG A 169 19.87 7.79 1.10
C ARG A 169 20.76 6.73 1.74
N CYS A 170 21.99 7.12 1.93
CA CYS A 170 22.97 6.38 2.70
C CYS A 170 23.11 7.04 4.08
N ASP A 171 22.80 6.31 5.15
CA ASP A 171 22.92 6.81 6.53
C ASP A 171 24.34 6.61 7.10
N ASN A 172 25.25 6.02 6.31
CA ASN A 172 26.66 5.94 6.68
C ASN A 172 27.40 7.23 6.29
N PRO A 173 27.93 8.01 7.25
CA PRO A 173 28.61 9.27 6.95
C PRO A 173 29.93 9.10 6.18
N ASP A 174 30.51 7.89 6.19
CA ASP A 174 31.75 7.61 5.48
C ASP A 174 31.53 7.30 3.99
N VAL A 175 30.27 7.14 3.56
CA VAL A 175 29.92 6.90 2.17
C VAL A 175 29.44 8.20 1.53
N LYS A 176 30.14 8.63 0.49
CA LYS A 176 29.75 9.83 -0.26
C LYS A 176 28.72 9.47 -1.31
N VAL A 177 27.52 10.05 -1.19
CA VAL A 177 26.47 9.99 -2.20
C VAL A 177 26.57 11.25 -3.06
N ASP A 178 27.19 11.14 -4.22
CA ASP A 178 27.27 12.21 -5.23
C ASP A 178 26.21 11.99 -6.33
N ASP A 179 26.12 12.91 -7.29
CA ASP A 179 25.13 12.87 -8.37
C ASP A 179 25.25 11.62 -9.28
N LYS A 180 26.36 10.90 -9.22
CA LYS A 180 26.57 9.64 -9.96
C LYS A 180 26.15 8.42 -9.17
N HIS A 181 25.88 8.56 -7.86
CA HIS A 181 25.44 7.46 -7.02
C HIS A 181 24.13 6.90 -7.53
N ILE A 182 23.97 5.57 -7.47
CA ILE A 182 22.78 4.91 -8.03
C ILE A 182 21.47 5.40 -7.40
N PHE A 183 21.46 5.78 -6.11
CA PHE A 183 20.25 6.31 -5.45
C PHE A 183 19.79 7.63 -6.07
N LYS A 184 20.73 8.54 -6.37
CA LYS A 184 20.45 9.80 -7.06
C LYS A 184 20.00 9.57 -8.49
N ARG A 185 20.71 8.72 -9.23
CA ARG A 185 20.37 8.38 -10.61
C ARG A 185 19.00 7.72 -10.72
N TRP A 186 18.68 6.80 -9.81
CA TRP A 186 17.38 6.15 -9.73
C TRP A 186 16.27 7.19 -9.58
N ALA A 187 16.37 8.05 -8.56
CA ALA A 187 15.38 9.08 -8.31
C ALA A 187 15.21 10.03 -9.50
N GLN A 188 16.33 10.48 -10.12
CA GLN A 188 16.27 11.37 -11.27
C GLN A 188 15.53 10.77 -12.45
N LEU A 189 15.74 9.47 -12.73
CA LEU A 189 15.01 8.78 -13.80
C LEU A 189 13.49 8.74 -13.55
N PHE A 190 13.06 8.55 -12.30
CA PHE A 190 11.64 8.62 -11.97
C PHE A 190 11.10 10.06 -12.09
N TYR A 191 11.88 11.05 -11.71
CA TYR A 191 11.50 12.46 -11.88
C TYR A 191 11.35 12.80 -13.37
N ASP A 192 12.29 12.38 -14.21
CA ASP A 192 12.24 12.58 -15.67
C ASP A 192 11.03 11.86 -16.30
N ALA A 193 10.73 10.67 -15.83
CA ALA A 193 9.54 9.92 -16.27
C ALA A 193 8.25 10.62 -15.83
N GLY A 194 8.22 11.11 -14.60
CA GLY A 194 7.08 11.86 -14.06
C GLY A 194 6.83 13.14 -14.84
N ASP A 195 7.86 13.91 -15.17
CA ASP A 195 7.76 15.12 -15.99
C ASP A 195 7.17 14.81 -17.38
N LYS A 196 7.56 13.68 -18.00
CA LYS A 196 6.97 13.24 -19.28
C LYS A 196 5.50 12.79 -19.16
N LEU A 197 5.12 12.20 -18.02
CA LEU A 197 3.77 11.72 -17.77
C LEU A 197 2.84 12.84 -17.28
N GLY A 198 3.35 13.99 -16.87
CA GLY A 198 2.60 15.01 -16.14
C GLY A 198 2.19 14.55 -14.72
N ARG A 199 2.92 13.61 -14.13
CA ARG A 199 2.62 13.02 -12.82
C ARG A 199 3.86 13.04 -11.94
N THR A 200 3.80 13.75 -10.82
CA THR A 200 4.99 13.91 -9.98
C THR A 200 5.35 12.67 -9.18
N PHE A 201 6.65 12.45 -9.04
CA PHE A 201 7.26 11.53 -8.07
C PHE A 201 8.01 12.30 -6.97
N LYS A 202 7.88 13.65 -6.92
CA LYS A 202 8.55 14.50 -5.93
C LYS A 202 7.57 14.91 -4.85
N PHE A 203 7.80 14.45 -3.63
CA PHE A 203 6.95 14.73 -2.47
C PHE A 203 7.72 15.35 -1.29
N ALA A 204 9.05 15.26 -1.31
CA ALA A 204 9.93 15.83 -0.29
C ALA A 204 10.03 17.36 -0.34
N ASP A 205 9.47 18.02 -1.34
CA ASP A 205 9.59 19.45 -1.61
C ASP A 205 8.55 20.32 -0.89
N GLY A 206 7.69 19.73 -0.05
CA GLY A 206 6.60 20.42 0.64
C GLY A 206 5.33 20.59 -0.19
N SER A 207 5.24 19.97 -1.38
CA SER A 207 4.06 20.05 -2.24
C SER A 207 2.80 19.54 -1.54
N MET A 208 2.89 18.43 -0.77
CA MET A 208 1.76 17.85 -0.04
C MET A 208 1.15 18.85 0.95
N ASP A 209 1.99 19.57 1.70
CA ASP A 209 1.56 20.60 2.65
C ASP A 209 0.83 21.74 1.93
N LYS A 210 1.40 22.16 0.80
CA LYS A 210 0.84 23.24 -0.01
C LYS A 210 -0.52 22.84 -0.59
N TRP A 211 -0.66 21.67 -1.20
CA TRP A 211 -1.93 21.21 -1.78
C TRP A 211 -3.02 21.09 -0.71
N ALA A 212 -2.66 20.56 0.46
CA ALA A 212 -3.60 20.48 1.58
C ALA A 212 -4.05 21.87 2.06
N SER A 213 -3.11 22.79 2.28
CA SER A 213 -3.41 24.15 2.72
C SER A 213 -4.26 24.92 1.70
N ASP A 214 -3.90 24.83 0.42
CA ASP A 214 -4.62 25.50 -0.69
C ASP A 214 -6.06 24.95 -0.84
N SER A 215 -6.30 23.69 -0.44
CA SER A 215 -7.63 23.05 -0.48
C SER A 215 -8.55 23.48 0.66
N GLY A 216 -8.04 24.23 1.65
CA GLY A 216 -8.84 24.79 2.74
C GLY A 216 -8.60 24.15 4.12
N PHE A 217 -7.61 23.27 4.27
CA PHE A 217 -7.21 22.78 5.59
C PHE A 217 -6.43 23.86 6.36
N PRO A 218 -6.95 24.38 7.49
CA PRO A 218 -6.35 25.52 8.17
C PRO A 218 -5.08 25.18 8.92
N GLN A 219 -4.93 23.92 9.29
CA GLN A 219 -3.74 23.36 9.95
C GLN A 219 -3.37 22.04 9.29
N VAL A 220 -2.17 22.00 8.78
CA VAL A 220 -1.57 20.81 8.16
C VAL A 220 -0.36 20.42 8.98
N THR A 221 -0.28 19.16 9.34
CA THR A 221 0.88 18.60 10.05
C THR A 221 1.62 17.67 9.11
N HIS A 222 2.91 17.93 8.93
CA HIS A 222 3.82 17.07 8.19
C HIS A 222 4.79 16.38 9.15
N LYS A 223 4.87 15.06 9.06
CA LYS A 223 5.85 14.25 9.76
C LYS A 223 6.68 13.47 8.75
N LYS A 224 7.95 13.31 9.08
CA LYS A 224 8.89 12.53 8.29
C LYS A 224 9.46 11.40 9.14
N PHE A 225 9.42 10.19 8.60
CA PHE A 225 9.94 8.99 9.26
C PHE A 225 11.06 8.41 8.42
N SER A 226 12.18 8.10 9.07
CA SER A 226 13.27 7.35 8.44
C SER A 226 12.92 5.87 8.42
N ILE A 227 12.93 5.27 7.24
CA ILE A 227 12.65 3.86 7.01
C ILE A 227 13.93 3.16 6.58
N PRO A 228 14.48 2.23 7.36
CA PRO A 228 15.63 1.44 6.93
C PRO A 228 15.22 0.45 5.84
N TYR A 229 16.12 0.21 4.89
CA TYR A 229 16.01 -0.86 3.89
C TYR A 229 17.12 -1.88 4.15
N GLY A 230 16.84 -2.82 5.05
CA GLY A 230 17.76 -3.84 5.55
C GLY A 230 17.86 -3.85 7.08
N GLY A 231 18.32 -4.95 7.63
CA GLY A 231 18.36 -5.20 9.08
C GLY A 231 19.56 -4.56 9.81
N TRP A 232 20.02 -3.40 9.38
CA TRP A 232 21.23 -2.75 9.91
C TRP A 232 20.98 -1.92 11.18
N SER A 233 19.73 -1.56 11.48
CA SER A 233 19.41 -0.79 12.70
C SER A 233 19.73 -1.56 13.97
N LYS A 234 20.15 -0.83 15.01
CA LYS A 234 20.37 -1.38 16.37
C LYS A 234 19.07 -1.47 17.16
N ASP A 235 18.05 -0.72 16.79
CA ASP A 235 16.70 -0.83 17.36
C ASP A 235 16.01 -2.05 16.76
N ASP A 236 15.49 -2.94 17.58
CA ASP A 236 14.91 -4.22 17.15
C ASP A 236 13.65 -4.03 16.27
N ASN A 237 12.83 -3.01 16.54
CA ASN A 237 11.65 -2.71 15.75
C ASN A 237 12.04 -2.17 14.37
N LEU A 238 12.99 -1.23 14.33
CA LEU A 238 13.50 -0.69 13.06
C LEU A 238 14.28 -1.75 12.28
N LYS A 239 14.97 -2.67 12.96
CA LYS A 239 15.63 -3.80 12.31
C LYS A 239 14.61 -4.75 11.67
N ALA A 240 13.56 -5.10 12.39
CA ALA A 240 12.47 -5.92 11.86
C ALA A 240 11.79 -5.22 10.67
N LEU A 241 11.44 -3.94 10.81
CA LEU A 241 10.89 -3.12 9.73
C LEU A 241 11.82 -3.11 8.52
N GLY A 242 13.12 -2.86 8.74
CA GLY A 242 14.12 -2.80 7.68
C GLY A 242 14.27 -4.10 6.90
N ASN A 243 14.17 -5.25 7.56
CA ASN A 243 14.16 -6.54 6.87
C ASN A 243 12.95 -6.68 5.93
N TYR A 244 11.75 -6.27 6.38
CA TYR A 244 10.54 -6.32 5.54
C TYR A 244 10.59 -5.32 4.39
N THR A 245 11.00 -4.08 4.66
CA THR A 245 11.07 -3.04 3.62
C THR A 245 12.17 -3.31 2.61
N GLY A 246 13.32 -3.85 3.05
CA GLY A 246 14.39 -4.30 2.17
C GLY A 246 13.94 -5.44 1.25
N TYR A 247 13.28 -6.45 1.80
CA TYR A 247 12.70 -7.55 1.02
C TYR A 247 11.63 -7.08 0.03
N TYR A 248 10.72 -6.21 0.48
CA TYR A 248 9.71 -5.61 -0.39
C TYR A 248 10.33 -4.84 -1.56
N LEU A 249 11.33 -3.99 -1.26
CA LEU A 249 12.02 -3.22 -2.29
C LEU A 249 12.72 -4.14 -3.30
N ASP A 250 13.42 -5.17 -2.83
CA ASP A 250 14.13 -6.12 -3.67
C ASP A 250 13.20 -6.83 -4.67
N LEU A 251 12.04 -7.28 -4.22
CA LEU A 251 11.02 -7.88 -5.07
C LEU A 251 10.38 -6.89 -6.07
N SER A 252 10.34 -5.61 -5.72
CA SER A 252 9.56 -4.61 -6.47
C SER A 252 10.38 -3.80 -7.46
N LEU A 253 11.72 -3.79 -7.37
CA LEU A 253 12.60 -2.93 -8.19
C LEU A 253 12.34 -3.06 -9.69
N ASP A 254 12.18 -4.29 -10.20
CA ASP A 254 11.90 -4.55 -11.61
C ASP A 254 10.54 -3.96 -12.02
N GLY A 255 9.50 -4.25 -11.22
CA GLY A 255 8.15 -3.75 -11.45
C GLY A 255 8.07 -2.21 -11.42
N PHE A 256 8.80 -1.58 -10.53
CA PHE A 256 8.86 -0.12 -10.45
C PHE A 256 9.53 0.50 -11.68
N ALA A 257 10.59 -0.12 -12.22
CA ALA A 257 11.40 0.47 -13.28
C ALA A 257 10.86 0.26 -14.70
N VAL A 258 10.20 -0.89 -14.96
CA VAL A 258 9.84 -1.31 -16.32
C VAL A 258 8.94 -0.29 -17.03
N TYR A 259 7.91 0.22 -16.39
CA TYR A 259 7.02 1.18 -17.02
C TYR A 259 7.62 2.60 -17.09
N PRO A 260 8.01 3.24 -15.97
CA PRO A 260 8.52 4.61 -16.02
C PRO A 260 9.82 4.73 -16.82
N ILE A 261 10.76 3.84 -16.61
CA ILE A 261 12.08 3.94 -17.25
C ILE A 261 12.10 3.23 -18.62
N GLY A 262 11.53 2.03 -18.71
CA GLY A 262 11.47 1.29 -19.96
C GLY A 262 10.53 1.94 -20.98
N GLN A 263 9.24 2.05 -20.66
CA GLN A 263 8.25 2.52 -21.62
C GLN A 263 8.25 4.05 -21.78
N VAL A 264 8.28 4.81 -20.68
CA VAL A 264 8.14 6.27 -20.73
C VAL A 264 9.44 6.93 -21.18
N LEU A 265 10.60 6.52 -20.63
CA LEU A 265 11.89 7.06 -21.01
C LEU A 265 12.48 6.39 -22.26
N GLY A 266 11.97 5.22 -22.66
CA GLY A 266 12.37 4.52 -23.88
C GLY A 266 13.66 3.68 -23.73
N TRP A 267 13.95 3.22 -22.51
CA TRP A 267 15.08 2.32 -22.26
C TRP A 267 14.75 0.90 -22.69
N THR A 268 15.76 0.16 -23.18
CA THR A 268 15.61 -1.27 -23.46
C THR A 268 15.45 -2.06 -22.16
N LEU A 269 14.89 -3.26 -22.26
CA LEU A 269 14.75 -4.14 -21.10
C LEU A 269 16.11 -4.45 -20.45
N GLU A 270 17.15 -4.65 -21.27
CA GLU A 270 18.50 -4.93 -20.80
C GLU A 270 19.10 -3.75 -20.02
N GLU A 271 18.87 -2.51 -20.48
CA GLU A 271 19.31 -1.31 -19.76
C GLU A 271 18.60 -1.16 -18.42
N VAL A 272 17.29 -1.44 -18.39
CA VAL A 272 16.49 -1.44 -17.13
C VAL A 272 16.99 -2.52 -16.19
N GLN A 273 17.27 -3.73 -16.67
CA GLN A 273 17.79 -4.83 -15.84
C GLN A 273 19.16 -4.50 -15.24
N VAL A 274 20.06 -3.86 -16.02
CA VAL A 274 21.35 -3.40 -15.50
C VAL A 274 21.18 -2.35 -14.41
N LEU A 275 20.27 -1.38 -14.61
CA LEU A 275 19.98 -0.37 -13.61
C LEU A 275 19.43 -0.99 -12.32
N VAL A 276 18.46 -1.90 -12.44
CA VAL A 276 17.87 -2.64 -11.32
C VAL A 276 18.92 -3.45 -10.56
N ALA A 277 19.82 -4.15 -11.29
CA ALA A 277 20.92 -4.89 -10.66
C ALA A 277 21.86 -3.97 -9.87
N GLN A 278 22.18 -2.79 -10.41
CA GLN A 278 22.99 -1.79 -9.71
C GLN A 278 22.27 -1.28 -8.45
N MET A 279 20.97 -0.98 -8.55
CA MET A 279 20.17 -0.52 -7.43
C MET A 279 20.10 -1.60 -6.33
N ARG A 280 19.79 -2.85 -6.71
CA ARG A 280 19.74 -4.00 -5.80
C ARG A 280 21.08 -4.19 -5.08
N SER A 281 22.19 -4.15 -5.82
CA SER A 281 23.53 -4.26 -5.23
C SER A 281 23.81 -3.15 -4.21
N ALA A 282 23.41 -1.91 -4.51
CA ALA A 282 23.62 -0.79 -3.59
C ALA A 282 22.74 -0.86 -2.34
N VAL A 283 21.49 -1.31 -2.47
CA VAL A 283 20.59 -1.51 -1.34
C VAL A 283 21.12 -2.59 -0.39
N HIS A 284 21.68 -3.66 -0.94
CA HIS A 284 22.24 -4.77 -0.18
C HIS A 284 23.66 -4.52 0.34
N ASP A 285 24.35 -3.46 -0.10
CA ASP A 285 25.67 -3.14 0.42
C ASP A 285 25.55 -2.68 1.89
N PRO A 286 26.06 -3.46 2.86
CA PRO A 286 25.96 -3.12 4.28
C PRO A 286 26.68 -1.83 4.64
N LYS A 287 27.58 -1.33 3.79
CA LYS A 287 28.25 -0.06 3.99
C LYS A 287 27.32 1.13 3.79
N ASN A 288 26.27 0.99 3.00
CA ASN A 288 25.39 2.11 2.70
C ASN A 288 24.45 2.44 3.85
N LEU A 289 24.12 1.47 4.72
CA LEU A 289 23.07 1.65 5.74
C LEU A 289 21.82 2.28 5.08
N THR A 290 21.34 1.65 4.01
CA THR A 290 20.32 2.21 3.12
C THR A 290 19.05 2.56 3.88
N ALA A 291 18.57 3.79 3.70
CA ALA A 291 17.33 4.29 4.25
C ALA A 291 16.57 5.13 3.22
N GLY A 292 15.30 5.35 3.47
CA GLY A 292 14.45 6.28 2.75
C GLY A 292 13.58 7.07 3.73
N ASP A 293 12.97 8.13 3.26
CA ASP A 293 12.05 8.91 4.06
C ASP A 293 10.59 8.59 3.66
N MET A 294 9.74 8.48 4.66
CA MET A 294 8.29 8.39 4.52
C MET A 294 7.69 9.69 5.00
N HIS A 295 6.99 10.38 4.13
CA HIS A 295 6.27 11.61 4.40
C HIS A 295 4.84 11.29 4.79
N LEU A 296 4.38 11.86 5.90
CA LEU A 296 3.01 11.77 6.39
C LEU A 296 2.46 13.18 6.54
N VAL A 297 1.46 13.52 5.76
CA VAL A 297 0.71 14.78 5.87
C VAL A 297 -0.71 14.48 6.31
N TYR A 298 -1.20 15.21 7.31
CA TYR A 298 -2.57 15.08 7.78
C TYR A 298 -3.14 16.42 8.26
N GLY A 299 -4.45 16.53 8.21
CA GLY A 299 -5.16 17.72 8.65
C GLY A 299 -6.63 17.46 8.93
N GLN A 300 -7.27 18.40 9.62
CA GLN A 300 -8.68 18.33 9.98
C GLN A 300 -9.47 19.41 9.23
N LYS A 301 -10.59 19.02 8.61
CA LYS A 301 -11.55 19.97 8.06
C LYS A 301 -12.20 20.77 9.22
N PRO A 302 -12.34 22.09 9.11
CA PRO A 302 -13.01 22.89 10.15
C PRO A 302 -14.39 22.34 10.51
N LYS A 303 -14.76 22.44 11.79
CA LYS A 303 -16.12 22.14 12.21
C LYS A 303 -17.05 23.22 11.67
N SER A 304 -18.28 22.86 11.33
CA SER A 304 -19.31 23.85 11.04
C SER A 304 -19.53 24.72 12.29
N THR A 305 -19.51 26.02 12.11
CA THR A 305 -19.83 27.04 13.15
C THR A 305 -21.34 27.06 13.43
#